data_bbfab0c9dccd29629a3e5d03ff642147
#
_entry.id   bbfab0c9dccd29629a3e5d03ff642147
#
_cell.length_a   1.000
_cell.length_b   1.000
_cell.length_c   1.000
_cell.angle_alpha   90.00
_cell.angle_beta   90.00
_cell.angle_gamma   90.00
#
_symmetry.space_group_name_H-M   'P 1'
#
loop_
_entity.id
_entity.type
_entity.pdbx_description
1 polymer ?
#
loop_
_entity_poly.entity_id
_entity_poly.type
_entity_poly.pdbx_seq_one_letter_code
_entity_poly.pdbx_strand_id
1 'polypeptide(L)'
;MEINHPLVERPGAEIRDIPLADIGLRYERLRIVNPRAENAIYRSMATYGQFLPAVASGDNDSVELIDGFKRLRAARALELPTLRVRVMRLSSRAGKALLLQLNWQVRTISAIEESLTVQSLHRDDALSQVEVATLLGRHKSWVCRRLALVERLCDEVLERVRLGLITVSICRELIRLPRGNQEAVLEAVCHHRLTCRETRLLVDTLIVRPEQEHPAILAEPRRLDTSTKAAGYSQPVMGLARSFPALEGHCRTVTAILAQMDLDTLTSQDHQFLRERTGPVASCLEQTAIQLRSMVEVQP
;
A
#
# COMPACT_ATOMS: atom_id res chain seq x y z
N MET A 1 -6.97 -19.38 -31.15
CA MET A 1 -7.11 -19.89 -29.78
C MET A 1 -7.89 -18.84 -29.02
N GLU A 2 -9.21 -18.94 -29.04
CA GLU A 2 -10.09 -17.98 -28.34
C GLU A 2 -9.96 -18.23 -26.85
N ILE A 3 -9.45 -17.21 -26.14
CA ILE A 3 -9.38 -17.22 -24.67
C ILE A 3 -10.80 -16.95 -24.18
N ASN A 4 -11.54 -18.02 -23.96
CA ASN A 4 -12.86 -17.99 -23.34
C ASN A 4 -12.68 -17.68 -21.85
N HIS A 5 -12.53 -16.38 -21.50
CA HIS A 5 -12.41 -15.93 -20.13
C HIS A 5 -13.82 -15.89 -19.53
N PRO A 6 -14.15 -16.66 -18.46
CA PRO A 6 -15.51 -16.81 -17.93
C PRO A 6 -16.13 -15.55 -17.32
N LEU A 7 -15.50 -14.39 -17.48
CA LEU A 7 -15.95 -13.10 -16.92
C LEU A 7 -16.44 -12.10 -17.97
N VAL A 8 -16.45 -12.46 -19.24
CA VAL A 8 -16.89 -11.57 -20.32
C VAL A 8 -18.05 -12.21 -21.08
N GLU A 9 -19.24 -12.17 -20.51
CA GLU A 9 -20.38 -11.92 -21.38
C GLU A 9 -20.04 -10.58 -22.06
N ARG A 10 -19.95 -10.54 -23.39
CA ARG A 10 -19.80 -9.30 -24.15
C ARG A 10 -21.09 -8.50 -23.99
N PRO A 11 -21.22 -7.59 -23.04
CA PRO A 11 -22.41 -6.78 -22.91
C PRO A 11 -22.29 -5.69 -23.95
N GLY A 12 -23.34 -5.41 -24.63
CA GLY A 12 -23.50 -4.15 -25.32
C GLY A 12 -23.25 -3.03 -24.30
N ALA A 13 -22.04 -2.47 -24.29
CA ALA A 13 -21.74 -1.34 -23.41
C ALA A 13 -22.50 -0.13 -23.94
N GLU A 14 -23.50 0.32 -23.21
CA GLU A 14 -24.33 1.47 -23.57
C GLU A 14 -23.83 2.72 -22.85
N ILE A 15 -23.74 3.84 -23.58
CA ILE A 15 -23.41 5.14 -22.97
C ILE A 15 -24.73 5.87 -22.74
N ARG A 16 -24.99 6.21 -21.46
CA ARG A 16 -26.20 6.92 -21.03
C ARG A 16 -25.84 8.10 -20.13
N ASP A 17 -26.69 9.12 -20.12
CA ASP A 17 -26.64 10.18 -19.14
C ASP A 17 -27.51 9.76 -17.94
N ILE A 18 -26.87 9.51 -16.80
CA ILE A 18 -27.49 8.99 -15.56
C ILE A 18 -27.63 10.14 -14.55
N PRO A 19 -28.81 10.34 -13.93
CA PRO A 19 -28.97 11.29 -12.85
C PRO A 19 -27.98 11.01 -11.71
N LEU A 20 -27.37 12.06 -11.12
CA LEU A 20 -26.35 11.88 -10.10
C LEU A 20 -26.84 11.16 -8.84
N ALA A 21 -28.15 11.26 -8.57
CA ALA A 21 -28.80 10.62 -7.44
C ALA A 21 -28.94 9.09 -7.62
N ASP A 22 -29.02 8.62 -8.88
CA ASP A 22 -29.25 7.20 -9.20
C ASP A 22 -27.93 6.40 -9.32
N ILE A 23 -26.79 7.07 -9.11
CA ILE A 23 -25.46 6.45 -9.18
C ILE A 23 -25.06 5.92 -7.80
N GLY A 24 -24.99 4.58 -7.69
CA GLY A 24 -24.48 3.89 -6.51
C GLY A 24 -22.96 4.04 -6.34
N LEU A 25 -22.49 4.01 -5.09
CA LEU A 25 -21.11 4.29 -4.70
C LEU A 25 -20.43 3.10 -4.01
N ARG A 26 -20.92 1.89 -4.26
CA ARG A 26 -20.44 0.65 -3.61
C ARG A 26 -18.92 0.49 -3.65
N TYR A 27 -18.28 0.89 -4.75
CA TYR A 27 -16.84 0.74 -4.95
C TYR A 27 -16.02 1.97 -4.53
N GLU A 28 -16.65 3.08 -4.10
CA GLU A 28 -15.94 4.29 -3.69
C GLU A 28 -14.99 4.03 -2.51
N ARG A 29 -15.38 3.15 -1.59
CA ARG A 29 -14.55 2.72 -0.46
C ARG A 29 -13.21 2.09 -0.86
N LEU A 30 -13.05 1.65 -2.11
CA LEU A 30 -11.82 1.08 -2.67
C LEU A 30 -10.91 2.14 -3.27
N ARG A 31 -11.33 3.40 -3.28
CA ARG A 31 -10.62 4.52 -3.88
C ARG A 31 -10.14 5.50 -2.80
N ILE A 32 -9.04 6.17 -3.11
CA ILE A 32 -8.47 7.22 -2.27
C ILE A 32 -8.76 8.57 -2.88
N VAL A 33 -9.20 9.51 -2.04
CA VAL A 33 -9.40 10.90 -2.44
C VAL A 33 -8.03 11.55 -2.64
N ASN A 34 -7.82 12.14 -3.82
CA ASN A 34 -6.62 12.93 -4.12
C ASN A 34 -7.05 14.37 -4.45
N PRO A 35 -6.94 15.32 -3.50
CA PRO A 35 -7.45 16.69 -3.67
C PRO A 35 -6.90 17.41 -4.89
N ARG A 36 -5.62 17.19 -5.24
CA ARG A 36 -5.03 17.82 -6.44
C ARG A 36 -5.64 17.28 -7.72
N ALA A 37 -5.81 15.97 -7.81
CA ALA A 37 -6.42 15.33 -8.97
C ALA A 37 -7.94 15.63 -9.07
N GLU A 38 -8.64 15.75 -7.92
CA GLU A 38 -10.03 16.19 -7.87
C GLU A 38 -10.17 17.62 -8.45
N ASN A 39 -9.34 18.57 -7.98
CA ASN A 39 -9.35 19.94 -8.46
C ASN A 39 -9.01 20.04 -9.97
N ALA A 40 -8.10 19.22 -10.48
CA ALA A 40 -7.76 19.18 -11.91
C ALA A 40 -8.97 18.74 -12.75
N ILE A 41 -9.67 17.67 -12.32
CA ILE A 41 -10.88 17.19 -13.01
C ILE A 41 -12.02 18.21 -12.90
N TYR A 42 -12.22 18.81 -11.72
CA TYR A 42 -13.22 19.87 -11.53
C TYR A 42 -13.03 21.03 -12.53
N ARG A 43 -11.81 21.59 -12.61
CA ARG A 43 -11.49 22.67 -13.54
C ARG A 43 -11.72 22.26 -15.00
N SER A 44 -11.28 21.07 -15.39
CA SER A 44 -11.47 20.54 -16.74
C SER A 44 -12.95 20.42 -17.07
N MET A 45 -13.76 19.87 -16.16
CA MET A 45 -15.19 19.70 -16.39
C MET A 45 -15.95 21.04 -16.39
N ALA A 46 -15.53 22.01 -15.57
CA ALA A 46 -16.11 23.35 -15.56
C ALA A 46 -15.87 24.09 -16.89
N THR A 47 -14.68 23.87 -17.52
CA THR A 47 -14.31 24.58 -18.74
C THR A 47 -14.82 23.89 -20.02
N TYR A 48 -14.75 22.58 -20.06
CA TYR A 48 -14.94 21.80 -21.29
C TYR A 48 -16.08 20.77 -21.21
N GLY A 49 -16.72 20.64 -20.08
CA GLY A 49 -17.67 19.55 -19.84
C GLY A 49 -17.00 18.18 -19.68
N GLN A 50 -17.80 17.14 -19.73
CA GLN A 50 -17.33 15.78 -19.61
C GLN A 50 -16.92 15.18 -20.95
N PHE A 51 -15.61 14.99 -21.18
CA PHE A 51 -15.10 14.36 -22.41
C PHE A 51 -15.28 12.85 -22.44
N LEU A 52 -14.87 12.18 -21.39
CA LEU A 52 -14.88 10.71 -21.30
C LEU A 52 -15.99 10.23 -20.38
N PRO A 53 -16.77 9.22 -20.77
CA PRO A 53 -17.76 8.65 -19.89
C PRO A 53 -17.10 8.02 -18.66
N ALA A 54 -17.79 8.07 -17.53
CA ALA A 54 -17.50 7.22 -16.39
C ALA A 54 -17.83 5.76 -16.71
N VAL A 55 -17.44 4.81 -15.88
CA VAL A 55 -17.73 3.39 -16.09
C VAL A 55 -18.52 2.86 -14.91
N ALA A 56 -19.61 2.16 -15.18
CA ALA A 56 -20.47 1.57 -14.16
C ALA A 56 -20.89 0.15 -14.50
N SER A 57 -21.26 -0.59 -13.49
CA SER A 57 -21.96 -1.88 -13.60
C SER A 57 -23.41 -1.71 -13.25
N GLY A 58 -24.30 -2.30 -14.00
CA GLY A 58 -25.71 -2.28 -13.68
C GLY A 58 -26.61 -2.62 -14.88
N ASP A 59 -27.87 -2.40 -14.65
CA ASP A 59 -28.94 -2.52 -15.65
C ASP A 59 -29.76 -1.20 -15.67
N ASN A 60 -31.05 -1.30 -16.01
CA ASN A 60 -31.90 -0.12 -16.09
C ASN A 60 -32.30 0.43 -14.73
N ASP A 61 -32.30 -0.39 -13.66
CA ASP A 61 -32.86 -0.06 -12.35
C ASP A 61 -31.79 0.30 -11.31
N SER A 62 -30.53 -0.16 -11.51
CA SER A 62 -29.46 0.03 -10.56
C SER A 62 -28.12 0.18 -11.26
N VAL A 63 -27.42 1.28 -11.02
CA VAL A 63 -26.11 1.59 -11.63
C VAL A 63 -25.10 1.86 -10.53
N GLU A 64 -24.05 1.01 -10.46
CA GLU A 64 -22.96 1.13 -9.49
C GLU A 64 -21.68 1.59 -10.18
N LEU A 65 -21.16 2.74 -9.79
CA LEU A 65 -19.96 3.34 -10.38
C LEU A 65 -18.72 2.48 -10.09
N ILE A 66 -17.96 2.14 -11.14
CA ILE A 66 -16.69 1.40 -11.07
C ILE A 66 -15.51 2.34 -11.23
N ASP A 67 -15.57 3.27 -12.20
CA ASP A 67 -14.54 4.27 -12.44
C ASP A 67 -15.13 5.63 -12.79
N GLY A 68 -14.43 6.69 -12.41
CA GLY A 68 -14.89 8.08 -12.65
C GLY A 68 -15.41 8.78 -11.41
N PHE A 69 -15.09 8.32 -10.19
CA PHE A 69 -15.50 8.96 -8.93
C PHE A 69 -15.13 10.44 -8.87
N LYS A 70 -13.98 10.84 -9.40
CA LYS A 70 -13.58 12.25 -9.50
C LYS A 70 -14.52 13.05 -10.39
N ARG A 71 -14.96 12.47 -11.51
CA ARG A 71 -15.95 13.09 -12.41
C ARG A 71 -17.30 13.23 -11.75
N LEU A 72 -17.74 12.22 -11.01
CA LEU A 72 -18.99 12.29 -10.24
C LEU A 72 -18.94 13.38 -9.18
N ARG A 73 -17.83 13.48 -8.41
CA ARG A 73 -17.67 14.54 -7.41
C ARG A 73 -17.60 15.93 -8.05
N ALA A 74 -16.91 16.06 -9.17
CA ALA A 74 -16.87 17.29 -9.94
C ALA A 74 -18.26 17.66 -10.49
N ALA A 75 -19.03 16.71 -11.03
CA ALA A 75 -20.39 16.93 -11.51
C ALA A 75 -21.32 17.41 -10.39
N ARG A 76 -21.20 16.81 -9.18
CA ARG A 76 -21.97 17.27 -8.00
C ARG A 76 -21.59 18.70 -7.59
N ALA A 77 -20.29 19.02 -7.57
CA ALA A 77 -19.81 20.36 -7.22
C ALA A 77 -20.16 21.43 -8.27
N LEU A 78 -20.41 21.02 -9.52
CA LEU A 78 -20.87 21.87 -10.63
C LEU A 78 -22.39 21.86 -10.77
N GLU A 79 -23.11 21.20 -9.87
CA GLU A 79 -24.58 21.08 -9.88
C GLU A 79 -25.14 20.55 -11.22
N LEU A 80 -24.36 19.67 -11.89
CA LEU A 80 -24.84 19.03 -13.12
C LEU A 80 -25.96 18.03 -12.81
N PRO A 81 -27.01 17.94 -13.64
CA PRO A 81 -28.14 17.03 -13.40
C PRO A 81 -27.75 15.55 -13.61
N THR A 82 -26.85 15.29 -14.53
CA THR A 82 -26.47 13.94 -14.96
C THR A 82 -24.96 13.78 -15.11
N LEU A 83 -24.52 12.52 -15.14
CA LEU A 83 -23.19 12.12 -15.53
C LEU A 83 -23.28 11.17 -16.73
N ARG A 84 -22.44 11.37 -17.73
CA ARG A 84 -22.32 10.44 -18.86
C ARG A 84 -21.55 9.21 -18.43
N VAL A 85 -22.20 8.03 -18.52
CA VAL A 85 -21.71 6.77 -17.99
C VAL A 85 -21.79 5.68 -19.04
N ARG A 86 -20.72 4.90 -19.18
CA ARG A 86 -20.73 3.63 -19.90
C ARG A 86 -21.19 2.55 -18.94
N VAL A 87 -22.39 2.02 -19.15
CA VAL A 87 -22.99 0.97 -18.34
C VAL A 87 -22.70 -0.40 -18.95
N MET A 88 -22.28 -1.33 -18.11
CA MET A 88 -21.99 -2.72 -18.48
C MET A 88 -22.62 -3.66 -17.47
N ARG A 89 -23.07 -4.83 -17.89
CA ARG A 89 -23.56 -5.86 -16.96
C ARG A 89 -22.39 -6.69 -16.47
N LEU A 90 -22.00 -6.48 -15.21
CA LEU A 90 -20.84 -7.13 -14.59
C LEU A 90 -21.20 -7.67 -13.21
N SER A 91 -20.65 -8.81 -12.86
CA SER A 91 -20.68 -9.29 -11.47
C SER A 91 -19.81 -8.38 -10.58
N SER A 92 -20.04 -8.42 -9.25
CA SER A 92 -19.22 -7.69 -8.28
C SER A 92 -17.72 -7.95 -8.47
N ARG A 93 -17.32 -9.20 -8.66
CA ARG A 93 -15.94 -9.64 -8.89
C ARG A 93 -15.35 -9.03 -10.15
N ALA A 94 -16.11 -9.09 -11.26
CA ALA A 94 -15.70 -8.51 -12.53
C ALA A 94 -15.59 -6.97 -12.45
N GLY A 95 -16.50 -6.30 -11.75
CA GLY A 95 -16.47 -4.87 -11.52
C GLY A 95 -15.19 -4.44 -10.75
N LYS A 96 -14.83 -5.16 -9.69
CA LYS A 96 -13.58 -4.92 -8.93
C LYS A 96 -12.33 -5.16 -9.77
N ALA A 97 -12.31 -6.22 -10.58
CA ALA A 97 -11.21 -6.50 -11.50
C ALA A 97 -11.07 -5.40 -12.56
N LEU A 98 -12.18 -4.96 -13.13
CA LEU A 98 -12.20 -3.87 -14.11
C LEU A 98 -11.72 -2.54 -13.51
N LEU A 99 -12.12 -2.22 -12.26
CA LEU A 99 -11.62 -1.05 -11.53
C LEU A 99 -10.09 -1.02 -11.50
N LEU A 100 -9.45 -2.15 -11.19
CA LEU A 100 -8.00 -2.27 -11.19
C LEU A 100 -7.44 -2.12 -12.60
N GLN A 101 -7.97 -2.84 -13.58
CA GLN A 101 -7.45 -2.86 -14.95
C GLN A 101 -7.48 -1.48 -15.61
N LEU A 102 -8.58 -0.74 -15.49
CA LEU A 102 -8.70 0.62 -16.05
C LEU A 102 -7.66 1.58 -15.47
N ASN A 103 -7.37 1.43 -14.18
CA ASN A 103 -6.46 2.33 -13.49
C ASN A 103 -4.97 1.88 -13.58
N TRP A 104 -4.69 0.60 -13.84
CA TRP A 104 -3.33 0.14 -14.14
C TRP A 104 -2.79 0.69 -15.46
N GLN A 105 -3.65 0.71 -16.49
CA GLN A 105 -3.25 1.21 -17.81
C GLN A 105 -2.77 2.66 -17.76
N VAL A 106 -3.44 3.50 -16.97
CA VAL A 106 -3.11 4.93 -16.83
C VAL A 106 -2.25 5.23 -15.59
N ARG A 107 -1.80 4.21 -14.87
CA ARG A 107 -0.95 4.30 -13.66
C ARG A 107 -1.49 5.26 -12.59
N THR A 108 -2.80 5.32 -12.44
CA THR A 108 -3.48 6.22 -11.49
C THR A 108 -3.83 5.56 -10.17
N ILE A 109 -3.67 4.24 -10.07
CA ILE A 109 -3.98 3.48 -8.87
C ILE A 109 -2.76 3.36 -7.94
N SER A 110 -2.97 3.55 -6.66
CA SER A 110 -1.94 3.37 -5.63
C SER A 110 -1.88 1.92 -5.14
N ALA A 111 -0.74 1.55 -4.52
CA ALA A 111 -0.59 0.23 -3.91
C ALA A 111 -1.62 -0.05 -2.80
N ILE A 112 -2.12 0.99 -2.12
CA ILE A 112 -3.15 0.87 -1.09
C ILE A 112 -4.51 0.59 -1.73
N GLU A 113 -4.88 1.29 -2.80
CA GLU A 113 -6.13 1.03 -3.53
C GLU A 113 -6.15 -0.38 -4.14
N GLU A 114 -5.01 -0.83 -4.69
CA GLU A 114 -4.84 -2.23 -5.11
C GLU A 114 -5.09 -3.18 -3.93
N SER A 115 -4.52 -2.89 -2.76
CA SER A 115 -4.64 -3.72 -1.56
C SER A 115 -6.08 -3.75 -1.03
N LEU A 116 -6.78 -2.61 -1.00
CA LEU A 116 -8.19 -2.53 -0.62
C LEU A 116 -9.07 -3.36 -1.56
N THR A 117 -8.80 -3.28 -2.86
CA THR A 117 -9.57 -4.06 -3.85
C THR A 117 -9.29 -5.55 -3.73
N VAL A 118 -8.02 -5.94 -3.55
CA VAL A 118 -7.63 -7.35 -3.32
C VAL A 118 -8.24 -7.88 -2.02
N GLN A 119 -8.26 -7.09 -0.95
CA GLN A 119 -8.89 -7.46 0.31
C GLN A 119 -10.41 -7.64 0.15
N SER A 120 -11.06 -6.74 -0.59
CA SER A 120 -12.50 -6.85 -0.87
C SER A 120 -12.83 -8.09 -1.71
N LEU A 121 -12.02 -8.44 -2.72
CA LEU A 121 -12.18 -9.69 -3.47
C LEU A 121 -12.01 -10.92 -2.59
N HIS A 122 -11.03 -10.88 -1.67
CA HIS A 122 -10.72 -12.01 -0.78
C HIS A 122 -11.78 -12.18 0.32
N ARG A 123 -12.15 -11.10 1.01
CA ARG A 123 -13.05 -11.15 2.17
C ARG A 123 -14.53 -11.04 1.81
N ASP A 124 -14.91 -10.06 0.99
CA ASP A 124 -16.32 -9.79 0.69
C ASP A 124 -16.88 -10.74 -0.38
N ASP A 125 -16.05 -11.09 -1.39
CA ASP A 125 -16.45 -12.04 -2.44
C ASP A 125 -15.99 -13.48 -2.15
N ALA A 126 -15.37 -13.73 -0.98
CA ALA A 126 -14.92 -15.04 -0.50
C ALA A 126 -13.98 -15.79 -1.46
N LEU A 127 -13.19 -15.06 -2.26
CA LEU A 127 -12.21 -15.68 -3.17
C LEU A 127 -10.95 -16.07 -2.42
N SER A 128 -10.40 -17.24 -2.68
CA SER A 128 -9.05 -17.61 -2.22
C SER A 128 -7.99 -16.70 -2.86
N GLN A 129 -6.80 -16.63 -2.27
CA GLN A 129 -5.69 -15.84 -2.83
C GLN A 129 -5.28 -16.30 -4.23
N VAL A 130 -5.46 -17.59 -4.54
CA VAL A 130 -5.17 -18.16 -5.87
C VAL A 130 -6.22 -17.69 -6.89
N GLU A 131 -7.50 -17.74 -6.52
CA GLU A 131 -8.58 -17.26 -7.40
C GLU A 131 -8.46 -15.76 -7.66
N VAL A 132 -8.14 -14.95 -6.64
CA VAL A 132 -7.84 -13.50 -6.82
C VAL A 132 -6.66 -13.29 -7.78
N ALA A 133 -5.59 -14.08 -7.63
CA ALA A 133 -4.42 -14.00 -8.51
C ALA A 133 -4.79 -14.34 -9.96
N THR A 134 -5.56 -15.41 -10.18
CA THR A 134 -6.05 -15.82 -11.50
C THR A 134 -6.98 -14.77 -12.11
N LEU A 135 -7.95 -14.26 -11.34
CA LEU A 135 -8.88 -13.22 -11.78
C LEU A 135 -8.16 -11.94 -12.24
N LEU A 136 -7.11 -11.56 -11.54
CA LEU A 136 -6.38 -10.32 -11.81
C LEU A 136 -5.19 -10.48 -12.76
N GLY A 137 -4.91 -11.71 -13.23
CA GLY A 137 -3.73 -12.01 -14.07
C GLY A 137 -2.42 -11.72 -13.33
N ARG A 138 -2.36 -11.99 -12.02
CA ARG A 138 -1.20 -11.72 -11.14
C ARG A 138 -0.71 -13.02 -10.49
N HIS A 139 0.54 -13.00 -10.00
CA HIS A 139 1.05 -14.13 -9.22
C HIS A 139 0.51 -14.08 -7.79
N LYS A 140 0.29 -15.26 -7.16
CA LYS A 140 -0.19 -15.37 -5.76
C LYS A 140 0.63 -14.52 -4.78
N SER A 141 1.96 -14.47 -4.95
CA SER A 141 2.84 -13.66 -4.09
C SER A 141 2.55 -12.15 -4.15
N TRP A 142 2.04 -11.65 -5.29
CA TRP A 142 1.61 -10.27 -5.39
C TRP A 142 0.35 -10.04 -4.56
N VAL A 143 -0.62 -10.95 -4.61
CA VAL A 143 -1.85 -10.90 -3.79
C VAL A 143 -1.50 -10.93 -2.30
N CYS A 144 -0.61 -11.85 -1.87
CA CYS A 144 -0.14 -11.91 -0.47
C CYS A 144 0.46 -10.58 -0.01
N ARG A 145 1.31 -9.94 -0.83
CA ARG A 145 1.91 -8.64 -0.48
C ARG A 145 0.88 -7.52 -0.39
N ARG A 146 -0.17 -7.54 -1.22
CA ARG A 146 -1.25 -6.54 -1.15
C ARG A 146 -2.11 -6.72 0.09
N LEU A 147 -2.46 -7.95 0.46
CA LEU A 147 -3.19 -8.23 1.71
C LEU A 147 -2.37 -7.80 2.92
N ALA A 148 -1.11 -8.20 2.99
CA ALA A 148 -0.22 -7.82 4.09
C ALA A 148 -0.09 -6.29 4.26
N LEU A 149 -0.14 -5.54 3.16
CA LEU A 149 -0.06 -4.08 3.22
C LEU A 149 -1.23 -3.47 4.00
N VAL A 150 -2.46 -3.89 3.73
CA VAL A 150 -3.66 -3.37 4.43
C VAL A 150 -3.74 -3.91 5.87
N GLU A 151 -3.35 -5.16 6.09
CA GLU A 151 -3.38 -5.77 7.41
C GLU A 151 -2.40 -5.13 8.42
N ARG A 152 -1.33 -4.51 7.94
CA ARG A 152 -0.34 -3.80 8.77
C ARG A 152 -0.76 -2.40 9.19
N LEU A 153 -1.75 -1.81 8.56
CA LEU A 153 -2.27 -0.49 8.91
C LEU A 153 -3.38 -0.59 9.95
N CYS A 154 -3.42 0.35 10.88
CA CYS A 154 -4.57 0.52 11.76
C CYS A 154 -5.73 1.18 10.98
N ASP A 155 -6.95 0.99 11.49
CA ASP A 155 -8.16 1.41 10.78
C ASP A 155 -8.24 2.92 10.65
N GLU A 156 -7.75 3.67 11.64
CA GLU A 156 -7.70 5.14 11.62
C GLU A 156 -6.78 5.67 10.50
N VAL A 157 -5.60 5.07 10.29
CA VAL A 157 -4.70 5.44 9.18
C VAL A 157 -5.35 5.13 7.83
N LEU A 158 -6.02 3.98 7.71
CA LEU A 158 -6.73 3.61 6.49
C LEU A 158 -7.85 4.60 6.17
N GLU A 159 -8.63 5.02 7.16
CA GLU A 159 -9.72 5.97 6.95
C GLU A 159 -9.19 7.34 6.56
N ARG A 160 -8.17 7.85 7.26
CA ARG A 160 -7.56 9.16 6.94
C ARG A 160 -6.95 9.21 5.54
N VAL A 161 -6.31 8.12 5.10
CA VAL A 161 -5.76 8.08 3.73
C VAL A 161 -6.87 7.96 2.69
N ARG A 162 -7.96 7.25 2.97
CA ARG A 162 -9.12 7.14 2.07
C ARG A 162 -9.80 8.48 1.86
N LEU A 163 -9.95 9.26 2.93
CA LEU A 163 -10.51 10.60 2.89
C LEU A 163 -9.57 11.64 2.27
N GLY A 164 -8.33 11.27 1.94
CA GLY A 164 -7.33 12.18 1.39
C GLY A 164 -6.75 13.18 2.41
N LEU A 165 -6.98 12.94 3.70
CA LEU A 165 -6.45 13.77 4.80
C LEU A 165 -4.96 13.56 5.00
N ILE A 166 -4.45 12.38 4.68
CA ILE A 166 -3.02 12.07 4.60
C ILE A 166 -2.67 11.48 3.24
N THR A 167 -1.41 11.65 2.83
CA THR A 167 -0.94 11.11 1.56
C THR A 167 -0.56 9.64 1.68
N VAL A 168 -0.61 8.90 0.57
CA VAL A 168 -0.12 7.52 0.49
C VAL A 168 1.36 7.41 0.91
N SER A 169 2.14 8.47 0.69
CA SER A 169 3.56 8.53 1.10
C SER A 169 3.71 8.55 2.62
N ILE A 170 2.90 9.32 3.33
CA ILE A 170 2.84 9.31 4.80
C ILE A 170 2.43 7.93 5.31
N CYS A 171 1.40 7.34 4.71
CA CYS A 171 0.92 6.00 5.05
C CYS A 171 2.03 4.93 4.93
N ARG A 172 2.92 5.02 3.93
CA ARG A 172 4.08 4.12 3.79
C ARG A 172 5.09 4.26 4.91
N GLU A 173 5.22 5.42 5.51
CA GLU A 173 6.09 5.58 6.69
C GLU A 173 5.40 4.99 7.93
N LEU A 174 4.11 5.26 8.15
CA LEU A 174 3.37 4.74 9.31
C LEU A 174 3.32 3.20 9.36
N ILE A 175 3.27 2.53 8.21
CA ILE A 175 3.26 1.06 8.11
C ILE A 175 4.52 0.39 8.72
N ARG A 176 5.60 1.14 8.90
CA ARG A 176 6.85 0.66 9.49
C ARG A 176 6.76 0.51 11.01
N LEU A 177 5.74 1.11 11.61
CA LEU A 177 5.46 1.03 13.04
C LEU A 177 4.48 -0.12 13.35
N PRO A 178 4.54 -0.68 14.57
CA PRO A 178 3.48 -1.56 15.07
C PRO A 178 2.10 -0.85 14.99
N ARG A 179 1.03 -1.60 14.72
CA ARG A 179 -0.33 -1.03 14.58
C ARG A 179 -0.74 -0.17 15.78
N GLY A 180 -0.40 -0.58 16.99
CA GLY A 180 -0.73 0.14 18.22
C GLY A 180 -0.08 1.51 18.36
N ASN A 181 1.05 1.75 17.67
CA ASN A 181 1.76 3.02 17.74
C ASN A 181 1.42 3.96 16.59
N GLN A 182 0.68 3.49 15.57
CA GLN A 182 0.42 4.27 14.36
C GLN A 182 -0.54 5.44 14.61
N GLU A 183 -1.53 5.27 15.49
CA GLU A 183 -2.53 6.29 15.78
C GLU A 183 -1.93 7.53 16.44
N ALA A 184 -1.12 7.35 17.48
CA ALA A 184 -0.45 8.45 18.16
C ALA A 184 0.48 9.23 17.23
N VAL A 185 1.19 8.52 16.33
CA VAL A 185 2.05 9.15 15.32
C VAL A 185 1.22 9.86 14.25
N LEU A 186 0.11 9.29 13.84
CA LEU A 186 -0.84 9.93 12.91
C LEU A 186 -1.39 11.24 13.49
N GLU A 187 -1.77 11.25 14.76
CA GLU A 187 -2.22 12.47 15.44
C GLU A 187 -1.14 13.56 15.44
N ALA A 188 0.11 13.20 15.79
CA ALA A 188 1.22 14.14 15.73
C ALA A 188 1.46 14.67 14.31
N VAL A 189 1.40 13.78 13.29
CA VAL A 189 1.52 14.16 11.87
C VAL A 189 0.46 15.17 11.48
N CYS A 190 -0.79 14.94 11.86
CA CYS A 190 -1.92 15.83 11.53
C CYS A 190 -1.85 17.15 12.33
N HIS A 191 -1.60 17.08 13.64
CA HIS A 191 -1.54 18.25 14.53
C HIS A 191 -0.44 19.21 14.10
N HIS A 192 0.78 18.69 13.88
CA HIS A 192 1.94 19.50 13.48
C HIS A 192 2.03 19.70 11.97
N ARG A 193 1.09 19.19 11.17
CA ARG A 193 1.08 19.27 9.69
C ARG A 193 2.42 18.85 9.08
N LEU A 194 2.92 17.68 9.51
CA LEU A 194 4.21 17.18 9.07
C LEU A 194 4.21 16.81 7.60
N THR A 195 5.27 17.17 6.91
CA THR A 195 5.55 16.69 5.56
C THR A 195 5.93 15.20 5.58
N CYS A 196 5.90 14.53 4.44
CA CYS A 196 6.34 13.14 4.33
C CYS A 196 7.80 12.95 4.80
N ARG A 197 8.68 13.93 4.57
CA ARG A 197 10.07 13.90 5.03
C ARG A 197 10.17 14.01 6.55
N GLU A 198 9.43 14.93 7.16
CA GLU A 198 9.38 15.08 8.62
C GLU A 198 8.76 13.83 9.27
N THR A 199 7.67 13.28 8.68
CA THR A 199 7.05 12.02 9.14
C THR A 199 8.04 10.86 9.09
N ARG A 200 8.82 10.73 8.02
CA ARG A 200 9.86 9.72 7.92
C ARG A 200 10.90 9.86 9.02
N LEU A 201 11.40 11.08 9.27
CA LEU A 201 12.35 11.35 10.33
C LEU A 201 11.78 11.01 11.72
N LEU A 202 10.51 11.36 11.96
CA LEU A 202 9.79 11.00 13.18
C LEU A 202 9.73 9.49 13.37
N VAL A 203 9.29 8.75 12.34
CA VAL A 203 9.22 7.28 12.37
C VAL A 203 10.60 6.65 12.55
N ASP A 204 11.64 7.12 11.84
CA ASP A 204 13.01 6.65 11.99
C ASP A 204 13.50 6.82 13.44
N THR A 205 13.15 7.94 14.06
CA THR A 205 13.51 8.22 15.46
C THR A 205 12.77 7.30 16.44
N LEU A 206 11.45 7.15 16.27
CA LEU A 206 10.64 6.30 17.15
C LEU A 206 11.02 4.81 17.09
N ILE A 207 11.50 4.31 15.94
CA ILE A 207 11.97 2.94 15.82
C ILE A 207 13.23 2.68 16.66
N VAL A 208 14.08 3.70 16.86
CA VAL A 208 15.37 3.56 17.53
C VAL A 208 15.29 3.96 19.01
N ARG A 209 14.38 4.85 19.39
CA ARG A 209 14.26 5.37 20.75
C ARG A 209 13.37 4.48 21.62
N PRO A 210 13.67 4.40 22.94
CA PRO A 210 12.82 3.69 23.90
C PRO A 210 11.39 4.26 23.93
N GLU A 211 10.40 3.40 24.17
CA GLU A 211 8.98 3.81 24.21
C GLU A 211 8.67 4.91 25.23
N GLN A 212 9.43 4.96 26.33
CA GLN A 212 9.28 6.01 27.36
C GLN A 212 9.56 7.43 26.83
N GLU A 213 10.37 7.56 25.78
CA GLU A 213 10.70 8.83 25.15
C GLU A 213 9.66 9.26 24.08
N HIS A 214 8.83 8.32 23.60
CA HIS A 214 7.90 8.58 22.51
C HIS A 214 6.93 9.75 22.77
N PRO A 215 6.34 9.92 23.98
CA PRO A 215 5.42 11.04 24.22
C PRO A 215 6.10 12.42 24.06
N ALA A 216 7.34 12.55 24.53
CA ALA A 216 8.10 13.81 24.39
C ALA A 216 8.47 14.10 22.91
N ILE A 217 8.82 13.05 22.14
CA ILE A 217 9.13 13.14 20.72
C ILE A 217 7.89 13.55 19.92
N LEU A 218 6.74 12.97 20.22
CA LEU A 218 5.47 13.25 19.56
C LEU A 218 4.94 14.67 19.87
N ALA A 219 5.23 15.20 21.07
CA ALA A 219 4.85 16.55 21.44
C ALA A 219 5.61 17.63 20.64
N GLU A 220 6.86 17.38 20.28
CA GLU A 220 7.71 18.36 19.57
C GLU A 220 8.50 17.72 18.40
N PRO A 221 7.83 17.15 17.40
CA PRO A 221 8.47 16.35 16.35
C PRO A 221 9.45 17.13 15.47
N ARG A 222 9.31 18.47 15.40
CA ARG A 222 10.22 19.33 14.61
C ARG A 222 11.56 19.63 15.29
N ARG A 223 11.67 19.41 16.60
CA ARG A 223 12.96 19.52 17.29
C ARG A 223 13.94 18.42 16.87
N LEU A 224 13.46 17.34 16.27
CA LEU A 224 14.29 16.25 15.74
C LEU A 224 15.27 16.72 14.65
N ASP A 225 14.90 17.72 13.86
CA ASP A 225 15.78 18.25 12.79
C ASP A 225 17.03 18.96 13.33
N THR A 226 16.96 19.44 14.57
CA THR A 226 18.11 20.09 15.26
C THR A 226 18.94 19.10 16.07
N SER A 227 18.33 18.03 16.61
CA SER A 227 19.02 17.05 17.46
C SER A 227 19.75 15.98 16.67
N THR A 228 19.31 15.63 15.45
CA THR A 228 20.02 14.70 14.57
C THR A 228 21.33 15.27 14.02
N LYS A 229 21.47 16.61 13.98
CA LYS A 229 22.75 17.27 13.76
C LYS A 229 23.60 17.34 15.01
N ALA A 230 22.99 17.23 16.20
CA ALA A 230 23.70 17.31 17.49
C ALA A 230 24.15 15.93 18.03
N ALA A 231 23.55 14.81 17.63
CA ALA A 231 24.11 13.49 17.82
C ALA A 231 25.13 13.26 16.71
N GLY A 232 26.40 13.61 16.95
CA GLY A 232 27.50 13.66 16.00
C GLY A 232 27.88 12.30 15.34
N TYR A 233 26.90 11.48 14.97
CA TYR A 233 27.16 10.26 14.24
C TYR A 233 27.43 10.57 12.76
N SER A 234 28.55 10.08 12.27
CA SER A 234 28.91 10.19 10.85
C SER A 234 27.89 9.47 9.95
N GLN A 235 27.78 9.92 8.69
CA GLN A 235 26.89 9.30 7.67
C GLN A 235 27.05 7.75 7.58
N PRO A 236 28.26 7.17 7.64
CA PRO A 236 28.44 5.71 7.66
C PRO A 236 27.78 5.04 8.87
N VAL A 237 27.89 5.62 10.08
CA VAL A 237 27.27 5.07 11.30
C VAL A 237 25.75 5.09 11.22
N MET A 238 25.17 6.15 10.66
CA MET A 238 23.73 6.22 10.39
C MET A 238 23.27 5.18 9.33
N GLY A 239 24.13 4.87 8.36
CA GLY A 239 23.90 3.79 7.39
C GLY A 239 23.84 2.42 8.05
N LEU A 240 24.79 2.14 8.93
CA LEU A 240 24.85 0.90 9.71
C LEU A 240 23.64 0.74 10.64
N ALA A 241 23.29 1.78 11.39
CA ALA A 241 22.12 1.76 12.29
C ALA A 241 20.80 1.43 11.58
N ARG A 242 20.64 1.85 10.32
CA ARG A 242 19.48 1.49 9.49
C ARG A 242 19.49 0.05 9.02
N SER A 243 20.65 -0.55 8.89
CA SER A 243 20.82 -1.92 8.36
C SER A 243 20.72 -2.99 9.46
N PHE A 244 21.04 -2.65 10.71
CA PHE A 244 21.06 -3.60 11.81
C PHE A 244 19.73 -4.33 12.07
N PRO A 245 18.56 -3.67 12.11
CA PRO A 245 17.29 -4.36 12.36
C PRO A 245 16.95 -5.39 11.26
N ALA A 246 17.27 -5.06 10.01
CA ALA A 246 17.07 -5.97 8.89
C ALA A 246 18.02 -7.17 8.96
N LEU A 247 19.30 -6.93 9.26
CA LEU A 247 20.30 -7.97 9.43
C LEU A 247 19.93 -8.92 10.58
N GLU A 248 19.56 -8.36 11.74
CA GLU A 248 19.13 -9.14 12.91
C GLU A 248 17.89 -10.00 12.59
N GLY A 249 16.90 -9.42 11.90
CA GLY A 249 15.72 -10.16 11.46
C GLY A 249 16.05 -11.32 10.53
N HIS A 250 16.95 -11.12 9.56
CA HIS A 250 17.41 -12.19 8.67
C HIS A 250 18.20 -13.27 9.41
N CYS A 251 19.10 -12.89 10.31
CA CYS A 251 19.85 -13.85 11.12
C CYS A 251 18.92 -14.71 11.97
N ARG A 252 17.95 -14.12 12.67
CA ARG A 252 16.94 -14.87 13.45
C ARG A 252 16.15 -15.84 12.59
N THR A 253 15.71 -15.42 11.41
CA THR A 253 14.96 -16.27 10.47
C THR A 253 15.80 -17.45 10.01
N VAL A 254 17.05 -17.23 9.62
CA VAL A 254 17.97 -18.29 9.19
C VAL A 254 18.24 -19.25 10.35
N THR A 255 18.51 -18.75 11.54
CA THR A 255 18.73 -19.57 12.74
C THR A 255 17.51 -20.45 13.07
N ALA A 256 16.31 -19.90 12.95
CA ALA A 256 15.06 -20.65 13.19
C ALA A 256 14.86 -21.77 12.15
N ILE A 257 15.17 -21.50 10.88
CA ILE A 257 15.11 -22.51 9.82
C ILE A 257 16.14 -23.61 10.06
N LEU A 258 17.39 -23.26 10.38
CA LEU A 258 18.45 -24.23 10.65
C LEU A 258 18.15 -25.10 11.87
N ALA A 259 17.53 -24.53 12.92
CA ALA A 259 17.13 -25.27 14.11
C ALA A 259 15.99 -26.28 13.86
N GLN A 260 15.21 -26.10 12.80
CA GLN A 260 14.12 -27.00 12.40
C GLN A 260 14.54 -28.00 11.31
N MET A 261 15.73 -27.85 10.72
CA MET A 261 16.23 -28.77 9.68
C MET A 261 16.77 -30.04 10.30
N ASP A 262 16.22 -31.16 9.86
CA ASP A 262 16.78 -32.48 10.13
C ASP A 262 17.75 -32.86 9.01
N LEU A 263 19.04 -32.81 9.33
CA LEU A 263 20.12 -33.04 8.35
C LEU A 263 20.12 -34.46 7.79
N ASP A 264 19.56 -35.44 8.53
CA ASP A 264 19.49 -36.83 8.12
C ASP A 264 18.42 -37.10 7.06
N THR A 265 17.48 -36.16 6.89
CA THR A 265 16.39 -36.26 5.88
C THR A 265 16.71 -35.59 4.55
N LEU A 266 17.86 -34.92 4.44
CA LEU A 266 18.25 -34.16 3.24
C LEU A 266 18.70 -35.09 2.10
N THR A 267 18.24 -34.73 0.89
CA THR A 267 18.70 -35.41 -0.34
C THR A 267 20.13 -35.02 -0.72
N SER A 268 20.79 -35.83 -1.59
CA SER A 268 22.10 -35.45 -2.12
C SER A 268 22.11 -34.12 -2.86
N GLN A 269 20.99 -33.75 -3.49
CA GLN A 269 20.82 -32.47 -4.17
C GLN A 269 20.76 -31.31 -3.18
N ASP A 270 20.07 -31.49 -2.04
CA ASP A 270 19.98 -30.49 -0.96
C ASP A 270 21.37 -30.25 -0.36
N HIS A 271 22.13 -31.32 -0.12
CA HIS A 271 23.50 -31.22 0.40
C HIS A 271 24.42 -30.47 -0.57
N GLN A 272 24.29 -30.68 -1.88
CA GLN A 272 25.07 -29.95 -2.88
C GLN A 272 24.71 -28.47 -2.88
N PHE A 273 23.42 -28.14 -2.93
CA PHE A 273 22.92 -26.77 -2.88
C PHE A 273 23.37 -26.00 -1.61
N LEU A 274 23.27 -26.66 -0.46
CA LEU A 274 23.72 -26.07 0.80
C LEU A 274 25.23 -25.81 0.81
N ARG A 275 26.06 -26.74 0.34
CA ARG A 275 27.51 -26.55 0.24
C ARG A 275 27.90 -25.37 -0.64
N GLU A 276 27.25 -25.22 -1.80
CA GLU A 276 27.53 -24.14 -2.73
C GLU A 276 27.12 -22.76 -2.21
N ARG A 277 26.05 -22.68 -1.40
CA ARG A 277 25.45 -21.42 -0.95
C ARG A 277 25.84 -20.99 0.46
N THR A 278 26.04 -21.94 1.37
CA THR A 278 26.34 -21.62 2.78
C THR A 278 27.75 -21.11 2.97
N GLY A 279 28.74 -21.63 2.24
CA GLY A 279 30.14 -21.21 2.39
C GLY A 279 30.36 -19.70 2.19
N PRO A 280 29.93 -19.11 1.06
CA PRO A 280 30.06 -17.67 0.84
C PRO A 280 29.29 -16.81 1.85
N VAL A 281 28.10 -17.26 2.27
CA VAL A 281 27.28 -16.54 3.25
C VAL A 281 27.92 -16.59 4.64
N ALA A 282 28.41 -17.75 5.07
CA ALA A 282 29.10 -17.90 6.34
C ALA A 282 30.35 -17.03 6.42
N SER A 283 31.18 -17.04 5.37
CA SER A 283 32.38 -16.20 5.28
C SER A 283 32.03 -14.69 5.35
N CYS A 284 30.98 -14.25 4.67
CA CYS A 284 30.52 -12.88 4.72
C CYS A 284 30.02 -12.48 6.14
N LEU A 285 29.27 -13.35 6.81
CA LEU A 285 28.80 -13.13 8.18
C LEU A 285 29.96 -13.09 9.18
N GLU A 286 30.94 -13.98 9.06
CA GLU A 286 32.14 -13.99 9.89
C GLU A 286 32.94 -12.69 9.75
N GLN A 287 33.21 -12.26 8.52
CA GLN A 287 33.91 -11.00 8.26
C GLN A 287 33.15 -9.81 8.85
N THR A 288 31.82 -9.77 8.64
CA THR A 288 30.97 -8.72 9.19
C THR A 288 31.01 -8.73 10.72
N ALA A 289 30.94 -9.89 11.36
CA ALA A 289 31.00 -10.04 12.81
C ALA A 289 32.36 -9.59 13.38
N ILE A 290 33.47 -9.92 12.71
CA ILE A 290 34.81 -9.46 13.10
C ILE A 290 34.89 -7.95 13.04
N GLN A 291 34.43 -7.34 11.96
CA GLN A 291 34.44 -5.88 11.81
C GLN A 291 33.56 -5.17 12.84
N LEU A 292 32.37 -5.72 13.13
CA LEU A 292 31.49 -5.15 14.16
C LEU A 292 32.10 -5.26 15.56
N ARG A 293 32.76 -6.38 15.90
CA ARG A 293 33.46 -6.54 17.18
C ARG A 293 34.63 -5.56 17.32
N SER A 294 35.44 -5.39 16.28
CA SER A 294 36.55 -4.43 16.30
C SER A 294 36.08 -2.99 16.50
N MET A 295 34.88 -2.64 16.03
CA MET A 295 34.29 -1.32 16.26
C MET A 295 33.84 -1.11 17.71
N VAL A 296 33.44 -2.17 18.42
CA VAL A 296 33.01 -2.11 19.83
C VAL A 296 34.22 -2.09 20.76
N GLU A 297 35.34 -2.71 20.38
CA GLU A 297 36.58 -2.79 21.17
C GLU A 297 37.44 -1.51 21.12
N VAL A 298 37.19 -0.61 20.16
CA VAL A 298 37.84 0.73 20.13
C VAL A 298 37.18 1.58 21.21
N GLN A 299 37.73 1.51 22.42
CA GLN A 299 37.45 2.51 23.49
C GLN A 299 38.06 3.86 23.09
N PRO A 300 37.35 4.98 23.38
CA PRO A 300 37.87 6.32 23.15
C PRO A 300 39.07 6.65 24.04
#